data_9a8ed6231dbd55b2ab5815042040b273
#
_entry.id   9a8ed6231dbd55b2ab5815042040b273
#
_cell.length_a   1.000
_cell.length_b   1.000
_cell.length_c   1.000
_cell.angle_alpha   90.00
_cell.angle_beta   90.00
_cell.angle_gamma   90.00
#
_symmetry.space_group_name_H-M   'P 1'
#
loop_
_entity.id
_entity.type
_entity.pdbx_description
1 polymer ?
#
loop_
_entity_poly.entity_id
_entity_poly.type
_entity_poly.pdbx_seq_one_letter_code
_entity_poly.pdbx_strand_id
1 'polypeptide(L)'
;MEITKRSLCTGAIAVAVGVLPVRVGAQTAVDLDGGKRLFQGMCVECHGAGGAGGDAPSLNRPRLNHAADDTALANVIANGIPNTAMPRVRRFTENELRQLVVYVRSIGKVTQDPVPGDAKRGAAIYRNLACSSCHMVAGEGGNLGPDLTDIGFLRGAAYLREAVVDPGSSLPKGTLSVLSRGYAEYLPVHIITRQRVEVHGIRVNEDAFTIQVRDAAGKFYSLRKSDLELLDKQAGKSMMPSFASRLTGPELTDLVAYLVSLQKAEQ
;
A
#
# COMPACT_ATOMS: atom_id res chain seq x y z
N MET A 1 -86.63 -44.29 23.36
CA MET A 1 -86.11 -43.98 22.03
C MET A 1 -84.94 -42.98 22.26
N GLU A 2 -83.74 -43.53 22.55
CA GLU A 2 -82.56 -42.77 22.91
C GLU A 2 -81.74 -42.53 21.68
N ILE A 3 -81.41 -41.28 21.44
CA ILE A 3 -80.60 -40.87 20.34
C ILE A 3 -79.17 -40.60 20.90
N THR A 4 -78.28 -41.49 20.56
CA THR A 4 -76.85 -41.42 20.90
C THR A 4 -76.17 -40.35 20.08
N LYS A 5 -75.65 -39.33 20.73
CA LYS A 5 -74.80 -38.31 20.10
C LYS A 5 -73.34 -38.81 19.94
N ARG A 6 -72.91 -39.00 18.71
CA ARG A 6 -71.48 -39.24 18.40
C ARG A 6 -70.71 -37.92 18.39
N SER A 7 -69.71 -37.86 19.26
CA SER A 7 -68.77 -36.76 19.32
C SER A 7 -67.68 -36.97 18.28
N LEU A 8 -67.54 -36.04 17.32
CA LEU A 8 -66.43 -36.02 16.40
C LEU A 8 -65.27 -35.28 17.09
N CYS A 9 -64.20 -36.00 17.35
CA CYS A 9 -62.91 -35.39 17.71
C CYS A 9 -62.15 -34.86 16.44
N THR A 10 -62.13 -33.59 16.21
CA THR A 10 -61.29 -32.93 15.19
C THR A 10 -59.90 -32.77 15.77
N GLY A 11 -58.98 -33.63 15.37
CA GLY A 11 -57.53 -33.47 15.70
C GLY A 11 -56.92 -32.40 14.83
N ALA A 12 -56.51 -31.29 15.44
CA ALA A 12 -55.72 -30.25 14.79
C ALA A 12 -54.24 -30.69 14.73
N ILE A 13 -53.76 -30.98 13.53
CA ILE A 13 -52.33 -31.23 13.29
C ILE A 13 -51.61 -29.87 13.26
N ALA A 14 -50.89 -29.54 14.33
CA ALA A 14 -50.01 -28.39 14.37
C ALA A 14 -48.72 -28.70 13.59
N VAL A 15 -48.60 -28.20 12.38
CA VAL A 15 -47.33 -28.20 11.61
C VAL A 15 -46.39 -27.17 12.23
N ALA A 16 -45.43 -27.64 13.02
CA ALA A 16 -44.35 -26.81 13.51
C ALA A 16 -43.40 -26.52 12.34
N VAL A 17 -43.53 -25.33 11.76
CA VAL A 17 -42.53 -24.80 10.82
C VAL A 17 -41.28 -24.40 11.62
N GLY A 18 -40.33 -25.33 11.65
CA GLY A 18 -39.02 -25.05 12.25
C GLY A 18 -38.27 -24.01 11.42
N VAL A 19 -38.26 -22.79 11.87
CA VAL A 19 -37.37 -21.75 11.33
C VAL A 19 -35.95 -22.08 11.82
N LEU A 20 -35.15 -22.72 10.95
CA LEU A 20 -33.73 -22.94 11.22
C LEU A 20 -33.07 -21.58 11.27
N PRO A 21 -32.31 -21.23 12.35
CA PRO A 21 -31.58 -19.99 12.38
C PRO A 21 -30.52 -20.03 11.28
N VAL A 22 -30.60 -19.11 10.31
CA VAL A 22 -29.57 -18.87 9.31
C VAL A 22 -28.30 -18.48 10.08
N ARG A 23 -27.27 -19.32 10.01
CA ARG A 23 -25.97 -19.07 10.67
C ARG A 23 -25.25 -17.95 9.91
N VAL A 24 -25.56 -16.70 10.20
CA VAL A 24 -24.92 -15.50 9.63
C VAL A 24 -23.39 -15.51 9.87
N GLY A 25 -22.92 -16.11 10.98
CA GLY A 25 -21.50 -16.15 11.31
C GLY A 25 -20.64 -17.06 10.44
N ALA A 26 -21.19 -18.13 9.85
CA ALA A 26 -20.41 -19.02 8.99
C ALA A 26 -20.17 -18.43 7.59
N GLN A 27 -21.13 -17.69 7.07
CA GLN A 27 -21.03 -17.03 5.76
C GLN A 27 -19.95 -15.94 5.78
N THR A 28 -19.87 -15.13 6.85
CA THR A 28 -18.87 -14.08 7.01
C THR A 28 -17.45 -14.61 7.13
N ALA A 29 -17.24 -15.78 7.77
CA ALA A 29 -15.91 -16.40 7.87
C ALA A 29 -15.42 -16.91 6.50
N VAL A 30 -16.31 -17.55 5.73
CA VAL A 30 -16.00 -18.01 4.36
C VAL A 30 -15.71 -16.83 3.43
N ASP A 31 -16.46 -15.74 3.56
CA ASP A 31 -16.25 -14.54 2.76
C ASP A 31 -14.91 -13.85 3.10
N LEU A 32 -14.52 -13.79 4.37
CA LEU A 32 -13.22 -13.27 4.80
C LEU A 32 -12.05 -14.07 4.23
N ASP A 33 -12.10 -15.39 4.32
CA ASP A 33 -11.03 -16.25 3.81
C ASP A 33 -10.95 -16.22 2.28
N GLY A 34 -12.09 -16.17 1.60
CA GLY A 34 -12.17 -16.00 0.16
C GLY A 34 -11.53 -14.67 -0.27
N GLY A 35 -11.96 -13.58 0.36
CA GLY A 35 -11.42 -12.24 0.10
C GLY A 35 -9.93 -12.12 0.41
N LYS A 36 -9.45 -12.75 1.50
CA LYS A 36 -8.02 -12.79 1.84
C LYS A 36 -7.20 -13.47 0.76
N ARG A 37 -7.63 -14.64 0.27
CA ARG A 37 -6.92 -15.33 -0.82
C ARG A 37 -6.88 -14.51 -2.11
N LEU A 38 -8.00 -13.91 -2.50
CA LEU A 38 -8.07 -13.03 -3.68
C LEU A 38 -7.16 -11.81 -3.52
N PHE A 39 -7.17 -11.18 -2.36
CA PHE A 39 -6.31 -10.06 -2.04
C PHE A 39 -4.83 -10.43 -2.12
N GLN A 40 -4.44 -11.55 -1.53
CA GLN A 40 -3.06 -12.06 -1.56
C GLN A 40 -2.58 -12.40 -2.98
N GLY A 41 -3.49 -12.87 -3.83
CA GLY A 41 -3.15 -13.23 -5.21
C GLY A 41 -3.04 -12.04 -6.18
N MET A 42 -3.69 -10.91 -5.87
CA MET A 42 -3.86 -9.84 -6.87
C MET A 42 -3.60 -8.43 -6.37
N CYS A 43 -3.78 -8.15 -5.08
CA CYS A 43 -3.78 -6.79 -4.55
C CYS A 43 -2.53 -6.48 -3.72
N VAL A 44 -1.93 -7.52 -3.10
CA VAL A 44 -0.81 -7.38 -2.18
C VAL A 44 0.42 -6.75 -2.82
N GLU A 45 0.62 -6.96 -4.10
CA GLU A 45 1.76 -6.41 -4.83
C GLU A 45 1.82 -4.89 -4.79
N CYS A 46 0.65 -4.24 -4.89
CA CYS A 46 0.56 -2.78 -4.84
C CYS A 46 0.20 -2.29 -3.43
N HIS A 47 -0.76 -2.96 -2.75
CA HIS A 47 -1.28 -2.50 -1.46
C HIS A 47 -0.55 -3.07 -0.24
N GLY A 48 0.47 -3.90 -0.45
CA GLY A 48 1.27 -4.50 0.62
C GLY A 48 0.57 -5.62 1.38
N ALA A 49 1.34 -6.40 2.14
CA ALA A 49 0.82 -7.46 2.99
C ALA A 49 -0.17 -6.88 4.02
N GLY A 50 -1.35 -7.51 4.14
CA GLY A 50 -2.39 -7.01 5.04
C GLY A 50 -2.92 -5.62 4.71
N GLY A 51 -2.67 -5.11 3.50
CA GLY A 51 -3.09 -3.78 3.09
C GLY A 51 -2.29 -2.64 3.74
N ALA A 52 -1.07 -2.89 4.19
CA ALA A 52 -0.24 -1.90 4.88
C ALA A 52 0.28 -0.77 3.98
N GLY A 53 0.05 -0.86 2.68
CA GLY A 53 0.59 0.04 1.68
C GLY A 53 1.84 -0.54 1.02
N GLY A 54 2.14 -0.06 -0.15
CA GLY A 54 3.24 -0.44 -1.01
C GLY A 54 3.36 0.61 -2.09
N ASP A 55 3.24 0.27 -3.36
CA ASP A 55 3.11 1.23 -4.47
C ASP A 55 1.79 1.99 -4.43
N ALA A 56 0.77 1.37 -3.88
CA ALA A 56 -0.54 1.95 -3.69
C ALA A 56 -0.78 2.32 -2.21
N PRO A 57 -1.78 3.18 -1.94
CA PRO A 57 -2.14 3.57 -0.59
C PRO A 57 -2.45 2.38 0.32
N SER A 58 -2.16 2.55 1.62
CA SER A 58 -2.59 1.63 2.65
C SER A 58 -4.12 1.49 2.68
N LEU A 59 -4.61 0.25 2.81
CA LEU A 59 -6.03 -0.10 2.94
C LEU A 59 -6.42 -0.46 4.38
N ASN A 60 -5.46 -0.63 5.29
CA ASN A 60 -5.72 -0.88 6.71
C ASN A 60 -6.09 0.40 7.46
N ARG A 61 -7.10 1.11 6.95
CA ARG A 61 -7.58 2.41 7.43
C ARG A 61 -9.09 2.41 7.56
N PRO A 62 -9.64 3.16 8.53
CA PRO A 62 -11.09 3.26 8.71
C PRO A 62 -11.81 3.89 7.51
N ARG A 63 -11.12 4.79 6.80
CA ARG A 63 -11.65 5.49 5.62
C ARG A 63 -10.75 5.28 4.42
N LEU A 64 -11.37 5.06 3.26
CA LEU A 64 -10.72 4.96 1.95
C LEU A 64 -11.24 6.10 1.08
N ASN A 65 -10.35 6.92 0.50
CA ASN A 65 -10.70 8.16 -0.22
C ASN A 65 -11.72 7.98 -1.34
N HIS A 66 -11.65 6.88 -2.08
CA HIS A 66 -12.53 6.63 -3.23
C HIS A 66 -13.62 5.60 -2.94
N ALA A 67 -13.79 5.20 -1.68
CA ALA A 67 -14.67 4.08 -1.31
C ALA A 67 -15.35 4.35 0.03
N ALA A 68 -16.24 5.35 0.06
CA ALA A 68 -16.98 5.77 1.25
C ALA A 68 -17.84 4.62 1.83
N ASP A 69 -18.43 3.81 0.96
CA ASP A 69 -19.26 2.66 1.32
C ASP A 69 -18.85 1.40 0.55
N ASP A 70 -19.53 0.28 0.80
CA ASP A 70 -19.22 -1.02 0.20
C ASP A 70 -19.51 -1.04 -1.31
N THR A 71 -20.51 -0.30 -1.76
CA THR A 71 -20.84 -0.19 -3.19
C THR A 71 -19.74 0.58 -3.92
N ALA A 72 -19.30 1.70 -3.36
CA ALA A 72 -18.18 2.47 -3.89
C ALA A 72 -16.88 1.64 -3.90
N LEU A 73 -16.62 0.87 -2.84
CA LEU A 73 -15.46 -0.01 -2.78
C LEU A 73 -15.53 -1.11 -3.85
N ALA A 74 -16.68 -1.77 -4.01
CA ALA A 74 -16.88 -2.74 -5.06
C ALA A 74 -16.66 -2.14 -6.45
N ASN A 75 -17.16 -0.93 -6.68
CA ASN A 75 -16.96 -0.23 -7.94
C ASN A 75 -15.48 0.10 -8.21
N VAL A 76 -14.75 0.57 -7.20
CA VAL A 76 -13.29 0.82 -7.31
C VAL A 76 -12.53 -0.47 -7.62
N ILE A 77 -12.85 -1.58 -6.96
CA ILE A 77 -12.19 -2.87 -7.22
C ILE A 77 -12.49 -3.36 -8.66
N ALA A 78 -13.74 -3.25 -9.11
CA ALA A 78 -14.14 -3.74 -10.42
C ALA A 78 -13.66 -2.85 -11.58
N ASN A 79 -13.74 -1.54 -11.41
CA ASN A 79 -13.56 -0.57 -12.49
C ASN A 79 -12.25 0.22 -12.40
N GLY A 80 -11.48 0.07 -11.30
CA GLY A 80 -10.29 0.87 -11.06
C GLY A 80 -10.62 2.32 -10.74
N ILE A 81 -9.58 3.16 -10.72
CA ILE A 81 -9.70 4.61 -10.53
C ILE A 81 -9.11 5.28 -11.78
N PRO A 82 -9.90 6.08 -12.52
CA PRO A 82 -9.40 6.76 -13.71
C PRO A 82 -8.17 7.61 -13.44
N ASN A 83 -7.24 7.63 -14.38
CA ASN A 83 -5.97 8.37 -14.31
C ASN A 83 -5.05 7.98 -13.13
N THR A 84 -5.19 6.77 -12.61
CA THR A 84 -4.31 6.21 -11.58
C THR A 84 -3.79 4.83 -11.97
N ALA A 85 -2.82 4.31 -11.20
CA ALA A 85 -2.30 2.97 -11.37
C ALA A 85 -3.27 1.85 -10.89
N MET A 86 -4.40 2.20 -10.24
CA MET A 86 -5.42 1.21 -9.85
C MET A 86 -6.15 0.67 -11.09
N PRO A 87 -5.88 -0.57 -11.53
CA PRO A 87 -6.40 -1.06 -12.78
C PRO A 87 -7.86 -1.51 -12.67
N ARG A 88 -8.54 -1.56 -13.80
CA ARG A 88 -9.83 -2.22 -13.93
C ARG A 88 -9.66 -3.74 -13.92
N VAL A 89 -10.39 -4.43 -13.06
CA VAL A 89 -10.36 -5.90 -12.98
C VAL A 89 -11.73 -6.49 -13.31
N ARG A 90 -11.96 -6.82 -14.57
CA ARG A 90 -13.25 -7.32 -15.08
C ARG A 90 -13.54 -8.79 -14.80
N ARG A 91 -12.66 -9.51 -14.09
CA ARG A 91 -12.73 -10.97 -13.95
C ARG A 91 -13.43 -11.46 -12.68
N PHE A 92 -13.78 -10.58 -11.77
CA PHE A 92 -14.44 -10.98 -10.53
C PHE A 92 -15.91 -11.27 -10.76
N THR A 93 -16.38 -12.40 -10.24
CA THR A 93 -17.79 -12.68 -10.02
C THR A 93 -18.32 -11.75 -8.93
N GLU A 94 -19.64 -11.58 -8.86
CA GLU A 94 -20.27 -10.80 -7.78
C GLU A 94 -19.90 -11.33 -6.38
N ASN A 95 -19.78 -12.66 -6.24
CA ASN A 95 -19.38 -13.29 -5.00
C ASN A 95 -17.93 -12.95 -4.61
N GLU A 96 -16.98 -13.05 -5.54
CA GLU A 96 -15.58 -12.69 -5.31
C GLU A 96 -15.42 -11.21 -4.99
N LEU A 97 -16.18 -10.36 -5.67
CA LEU A 97 -16.17 -8.93 -5.40
C LEU A 97 -16.68 -8.62 -3.98
N ARG A 98 -17.78 -9.27 -3.57
CA ARG A 98 -18.29 -9.17 -2.20
C ARG A 98 -17.25 -9.65 -1.19
N GLN A 99 -16.60 -10.79 -1.43
CA GLN A 99 -15.54 -11.32 -0.57
C GLN A 99 -14.37 -10.35 -0.41
N LEU A 100 -13.93 -9.72 -1.51
CA LEU A 100 -12.88 -8.70 -1.48
C LEU A 100 -13.32 -7.48 -0.66
N VAL A 101 -14.55 -6.99 -0.84
CA VAL A 101 -15.11 -5.89 -0.05
C VAL A 101 -15.10 -6.21 1.44
N VAL A 102 -15.61 -7.40 1.82
CA VAL A 102 -15.64 -7.86 3.21
C VAL A 102 -14.23 -7.91 3.80
N TYR A 103 -13.27 -8.45 3.06
CA TYR A 103 -11.88 -8.53 3.52
C TYR A 103 -11.24 -7.14 3.67
N VAL A 104 -11.33 -6.28 2.65
CA VAL A 104 -10.76 -4.92 2.71
C VAL A 104 -11.37 -4.12 3.85
N ARG A 105 -12.68 -4.20 4.07
CA ARG A 105 -13.31 -3.56 5.24
C ARG A 105 -12.85 -4.16 6.57
N SER A 106 -12.54 -5.45 6.60
CA SER A 106 -12.04 -6.10 7.82
C SER A 106 -10.65 -5.61 8.23
N ILE A 107 -9.74 -5.45 7.26
CA ILE A 107 -8.40 -4.91 7.53
C ILE A 107 -8.44 -3.42 7.89
N GLY A 108 -9.42 -2.67 7.39
CA GLY A 108 -9.64 -1.27 7.75
C GLY A 108 -10.28 -1.09 9.14
N LYS A 109 -10.89 -2.12 9.70
CA LYS A 109 -11.44 -2.11 11.08
C LYS A 109 -10.38 -2.31 12.15
N VAL A 110 -9.18 -2.74 11.78
CA VAL A 110 -8.06 -2.75 12.72
C VAL A 110 -7.86 -1.31 13.16
N THR A 111 -8.27 -0.99 14.38
CA THR A 111 -7.89 0.27 15.02
C THR A 111 -6.38 0.38 14.84
N GLN A 112 -5.94 1.38 14.11
CA GLN A 112 -4.53 1.71 14.15
C GLN A 112 -4.27 2.03 15.61
N ASP A 113 -3.55 1.15 16.31
CA ASP A 113 -3.05 1.49 17.62
C ASP A 113 -2.40 2.87 17.49
N PRO A 114 -2.65 3.78 18.44
CA PRO A 114 -2.02 5.09 18.41
C PRO A 114 -0.54 4.87 18.14
N VAL A 115 -0.02 5.46 17.08
CA VAL A 115 1.40 5.32 16.77
C VAL A 115 2.15 5.90 17.97
N PRO A 116 2.88 5.09 18.72
CA PRO A 116 3.59 5.60 19.89
C PRO A 116 4.63 6.63 19.44
N GLY A 117 4.96 7.57 20.33
CA GLY A 117 5.95 8.61 20.06
C GLY A 117 5.36 10.00 19.95
N ASP A 118 6.24 10.98 19.84
CA ASP A 118 5.93 12.40 19.76
C ASP A 118 6.27 12.93 18.37
N ALA A 119 5.25 13.27 17.59
CA ALA A 119 5.42 13.80 16.24
C ALA A 119 6.20 15.13 16.20
N LYS A 120 6.15 15.95 17.25
CA LYS A 120 6.93 17.21 17.29
C LYS A 120 8.42 16.92 17.45
N ARG A 121 8.79 15.97 18.33
CA ARG A 121 10.18 15.51 18.44
C ARG A 121 10.62 14.84 17.16
N GLY A 122 9.76 14.00 16.56
CA GLY A 122 9.99 13.38 15.25
C GLY A 122 10.28 14.37 14.14
N ALA A 123 9.55 15.51 14.10
CA ALA A 123 9.82 16.59 13.15
C ALA A 123 11.20 17.23 13.38
N ALA A 124 11.65 17.36 14.62
CA ALA A 124 13.00 17.84 14.93
C ALA A 124 14.06 16.85 14.45
N ILE A 125 13.86 15.55 14.69
CA ILE A 125 14.74 14.47 14.23
C ILE A 125 14.82 14.46 12.70
N TYR A 126 13.69 14.59 11.99
CA TYR A 126 13.63 14.69 10.53
C TYR A 126 14.54 15.81 10.00
N ARG A 127 14.51 16.99 10.61
CA ARG A 127 15.37 18.10 10.24
C ARG A 127 16.84 17.85 10.57
N ASN A 128 17.12 17.35 11.78
CA ASN A 128 18.49 17.11 12.27
C ASN A 128 19.23 16.03 11.47
N LEU A 129 18.50 15.03 10.97
CA LEU A 129 19.05 13.99 10.10
C LEU A 129 19.11 14.41 8.63
N ALA A 130 18.73 15.66 8.32
CA ALA A 130 18.70 16.21 6.98
C ALA A 130 17.87 15.38 5.98
N CYS A 131 16.78 14.75 6.42
CA CYS A 131 15.89 13.98 5.55
C CYS A 131 15.32 14.85 4.42
N SER A 132 15.11 16.14 4.70
CA SER A 132 14.66 17.15 3.72
C SER A 132 15.67 17.43 2.60
N SER A 133 16.93 16.99 2.70
CA SER A 133 17.88 17.12 1.58
C SER A 133 17.48 16.25 0.37
N CYS A 134 16.78 15.15 0.62
CA CYS A 134 16.32 14.20 -0.40
C CYS A 134 14.79 14.17 -0.56
N HIS A 135 14.05 14.42 0.51
CA HIS A 135 12.60 14.30 0.54
C HIS A 135 11.91 15.67 0.64
N MET A 136 10.81 15.80 -0.09
CA MET A 136 9.92 16.95 -0.03
C MET A 136 8.79 16.72 0.98
N VAL A 137 8.42 17.75 1.73
CA VAL A 137 7.21 17.79 2.57
C VAL A 137 6.54 19.15 2.35
N ALA A 138 5.28 19.18 1.97
CA ALA A 138 4.50 20.39 1.73
C ALA A 138 5.17 21.37 0.74
N GLY A 139 5.84 20.86 -0.26
CA GLY A 139 6.54 21.67 -1.27
C GLY A 139 7.95 22.13 -0.87
N GLU A 140 8.40 21.82 0.34
CA GLU A 140 9.74 22.18 0.83
C GLU A 140 10.65 20.95 0.90
N GLY A 141 11.87 21.06 0.41
CA GLY A 141 12.88 20.00 0.46
C GLY A 141 13.36 19.52 -0.90
N GLY A 142 14.13 18.44 -0.89
CA GLY A 142 14.70 17.82 -2.08
C GLY A 142 13.70 16.90 -2.80
N ASN A 143 14.09 16.48 -3.99
CA ASN A 143 13.27 15.59 -4.84
C ASN A 143 14.06 14.37 -5.33
N LEU A 144 15.13 14.01 -4.65
CA LEU A 144 15.89 12.79 -4.93
C LEU A 144 15.17 11.54 -4.44
N GLY A 145 14.42 11.65 -3.33
CA GLY A 145 13.52 10.64 -2.80
C GLY A 145 12.05 10.99 -3.01
N PRO A 146 11.13 10.10 -2.62
CA PRO A 146 9.69 10.35 -2.72
C PRO A 146 9.26 11.60 -1.93
N ASP A 147 8.22 12.27 -2.44
CA ASP A 147 7.47 13.27 -1.69
C ASP A 147 6.80 12.61 -0.49
N LEU A 148 7.02 13.16 0.70
CA LEU A 148 6.48 12.64 1.96
C LEU A 148 5.27 13.44 2.47
N THR A 149 4.77 14.41 1.72
CA THR A 149 3.65 15.28 2.13
C THR A 149 2.43 14.48 2.62
N ASP A 150 2.13 13.36 1.96
CA ASP A 150 1.00 12.48 2.27
C ASP A 150 1.44 11.07 2.71
N ILE A 151 2.68 10.91 3.13
CA ILE A 151 3.26 9.59 3.37
C ILE A 151 2.52 8.82 4.47
N GLY A 152 2.05 9.51 5.49
CA GLY A 152 1.26 8.91 6.55
C GLY A 152 -0.11 8.42 6.08
N PHE A 153 -0.65 8.97 4.98
CA PHE A 153 -1.81 8.44 4.29
C PHE A 153 -1.45 7.24 3.40
N LEU A 154 -0.31 7.29 2.74
CA LEU A 154 0.11 6.28 1.76
C LEU A 154 0.68 5.01 2.40
N ARG A 155 1.29 5.11 3.60
CA ARG A 155 2.05 4.03 4.26
C ARG A 155 1.68 3.88 5.72
N GLY A 156 1.64 2.63 6.20
CA GLY A 156 1.48 2.34 7.63
C GLY A 156 2.78 2.50 8.42
N ALA A 157 2.66 2.64 9.76
CA ALA A 157 3.78 2.85 10.67
C ALA A 157 4.88 1.77 10.57
N ALA A 158 4.48 0.50 10.41
CA ALA A 158 5.43 -0.62 10.26
C ALA A 158 6.30 -0.46 9.01
N TYR A 159 5.69 -0.14 7.88
CA TYR A 159 6.41 0.12 6.63
C TYR A 159 7.36 1.32 6.76
N LEU A 160 6.90 2.42 7.37
CA LEU A 160 7.71 3.62 7.55
C LEU A 160 8.91 3.36 8.46
N ARG A 161 8.71 2.57 9.52
CA ARG A 161 9.81 2.12 10.40
C ARG A 161 10.84 1.31 9.62
N GLU A 162 10.39 0.32 8.87
CA GLU A 162 11.25 -0.54 8.04
C GLU A 162 12.02 0.29 7.02
N ALA A 163 11.34 1.19 6.29
CA ALA A 163 11.96 2.05 5.30
C ALA A 163 13.06 2.97 5.85
N VAL A 164 12.98 3.35 7.13
CA VAL A 164 14.02 4.16 7.80
C VAL A 164 15.22 3.31 8.22
N VAL A 165 15.00 2.08 8.69
CA VAL A 165 16.08 1.24 9.23
C VAL A 165 16.70 0.31 8.20
N ASP A 166 15.92 -0.14 7.22
CA ASP A 166 16.36 -1.02 6.12
C ASP A 166 15.72 -0.60 4.79
N PRO A 167 16.13 0.58 4.26
CA PRO A 167 15.57 1.10 3.02
C PRO A 167 15.95 0.19 1.85
N GLY A 168 14.97 -0.40 1.22
CA GLY A 168 15.17 -1.37 0.13
C GLY A 168 14.70 -2.78 0.46
N SER A 169 14.46 -3.11 1.75
CA SER A 169 13.97 -4.43 2.17
C SER A 169 12.66 -4.82 1.48
N SER A 170 11.74 -3.87 1.37
CA SER A 170 10.43 -4.05 0.72
C SER A 170 10.42 -3.71 -0.77
N LEU A 171 11.56 -3.33 -1.36
CA LEU A 171 11.64 -3.04 -2.79
C LEU A 171 11.69 -4.33 -3.62
N PRO A 172 11.07 -4.34 -4.82
CA PRO A 172 11.14 -5.49 -5.73
C PRO A 172 12.58 -5.78 -6.15
N LYS A 173 12.98 -7.05 -6.01
CA LYS A 173 14.36 -7.50 -6.29
C LYS A 173 14.57 -8.01 -7.73
N GLY A 174 13.56 -7.92 -8.60
CA GLY A 174 13.62 -8.42 -9.97
C GLY A 174 13.46 -7.35 -11.03
N THR A 175 14.16 -7.51 -12.16
CA THR A 175 14.13 -6.54 -13.27
C THR A 175 12.71 -6.33 -13.84
N LEU A 176 11.89 -7.38 -13.91
CA LEU A 176 10.52 -7.30 -14.41
C LEU A 176 9.59 -6.55 -13.44
N SER A 177 9.81 -6.67 -12.13
CA SER A 177 9.03 -5.95 -11.12
C SER A 177 9.28 -4.44 -11.20
N VAL A 178 10.51 -4.04 -11.47
CA VAL A 178 10.90 -2.62 -11.59
C VAL A 178 10.29 -1.96 -12.83
N LEU A 179 10.12 -2.70 -13.92
CA LEU A 179 9.57 -2.17 -15.17
C LEU A 179 8.04 -2.04 -15.16
N SER A 180 7.36 -2.82 -14.33
CA SER A 180 5.90 -2.95 -14.38
C SER A 180 5.12 -2.14 -13.34
N ARG A 181 5.76 -1.46 -12.34
CA ARG A 181 5.06 -1.06 -11.11
C ARG A 181 5.43 0.27 -10.46
N GLY A 182 5.92 1.26 -11.19
CA GLY A 182 6.16 2.58 -10.60
C GLY A 182 7.42 2.73 -9.72
N TYR A 183 8.05 1.64 -9.30
CA TYR A 183 9.39 1.67 -8.65
C TYR A 183 10.49 2.14 -9.58
N ALA A 184 10.14 2.33 -10.84
CA ALA A 184 11.02 2.88 -11.85
C ALA A 184 11.51 4.29 -11.54
N GLU A 185 10.76 5.08 -10.77
CA GLU A 185 11.08 6.49 -10.49
C GLU A 185 12.33 6.64 -9.62
N TYR A 186 12.56 5.70 -8.70
CA TYR A 186 13.67 5.76 -7.74
C TYR A 186 14.69 4.63 -7.95
N LEU A 187 14.79 4.11 -9.19
CA LEU A 187 15.75 3.05 -9.52
C LEU A 187 17.19 3.60 -9.48
N PRO A 188 18.03 3.13 -8.54
CA PRO A 188 19.43 3.49 -8.53
C PRO A 188 20.15 2.90 -9.75
N VAL A 189 21.05 3.67 -10.30
CA VAL A 189 21.92 3.23 -11.38
C VAL A 189 23.36 3.61 -11.10
N HIS A 190 24.27 2.69 -11.48
CA HIS A 190 25.69 2.95 -11.54
C HIS A 190 26.12 2.89 -13.00
N ILE A 191 26.72 3.95 -13.49
CA ILE A 191 27.10 4.13 -14.87
C ILE A 191 28.60 4.46 -14.95
N ILE A 192 29.30 3.80 -15.89
CA ILE A 192 30.67 4.20 -16.29
C ILE A 192 30.61 4.48 -17.79
N THR A 193 31.02 5.70 -18.17
CA THR A 193 31.15 6.05 -19.59
C THR A 193 32.46 5.54 -20.17
N ARG A 194 32.58 5.47 -21.50
CA ARG A 194 33.84 5.14 -22.19
C ARG A 194 34.97 6.12 -21.92
N GLN A 195 34.63 7.35 -21.51
CA GLN A 195 35.58 8.36 -21.06
C GLN A 195 35.94 8.22 -19.56
N ARG A 196 35.53 7.11 -18.93
CA ARG A 196 35.80 6.82 -17.50
C ARG A 196 35.13 7.81 -16.53
N VAL A 197 34.04 8.47 -16.94
CA VAL A 197 33.21 9.24 -16.02
C VAL A 197 32.28 8.27 -15.31
N GLU A 198 32.32 8.28 -13.98
CA GLU A 198 31.49 7.46 -13.12
C GLU A 198 30.30 8.29 -12.60
N VAL A 199 29.09 7.74 -12.70
CA VAL A 199 27.85 8.38 -12.28
C VAL A 199 27.04 7.41 -11.43
N HIS A 200 26.73 7.83 -10.20
CA HIS A 200 25.78 7.16 -9.31
C HIS A 200 24.55 8.05 -9.13
N GLY A 201 23.38 7.54 -9.36
CA GLY A 201 22.16 8.34 -9.23
C GLY A 201 20.88 7.56 -9.41
N ILE A 202 19.80 8.29 -9.49
CA ILE A 202 18.45 7.77 -9.78
C ILE A 202 18.18 7.92 -11.27
N ARG A 203 17.70 6.85 -11.91
CA ARG A 203 17.17 6.93 -13.26
C ARG A 203 15.94 7.82 -13.30
N VAL A 204 15.99 8.88 -14.09
CA VAL A 204 14.86 9.81 -14.28
C VAL A 204 14.05 9.42 -15.51
N ASN A 205 14.74 9.07 -16.60
CA ASN A 205 14.12 8.63 -17.82
C ASN A 205 15.04 7.67 -18.58
N GLU A 206 14.47 6.81 -19.40
CA GLU A 206 15.24 5.85 -20.20
C GLU A 206 14.43 5.42 -21.42
N ASP A 207 15.07 5.44 -22.57
CA ASP A 207 14.56 4.84 -23.80
C ASP A 207 15.54 3.79 -24.37
N ALA A 208 15.35 3.38 -25.63
CA ALA A 208 16.23 2.41 -26.27
C ALA A 208 17.68 2.93 -26.45
N PHE A 209 17.88 4.24 -26.55
CA PHE A 209 19.15 4.87 -26.98
C PHE A 209 19.77 5.72 -25.90
N THR A 210 19.00 6.27 -24.98
CA THR A 210 19.46 7.23 -23.97
C THR A 210 19.01 6.83 -22.57
N ILE A 211 19.73 7.38 -21.58
CA ILE A 211 19.34 7.33 -20.17
C ILE A 211 19.59 8.68 -19.55
N GLN A 212 18.65 9.16 -18.74
CA GLN A 212 18.78 10.35 -17.91
C GLN A 212 18.88 9.94 -16.45
N VAL A 213 19.88 10.46 -15.77
CA VAL A 213 20.19 10.15 -14.38
C VAL A 213 20.33 11.44 -13.61
N ARG A 214 19.85 11.47 -12.38
CA ARG A 214 20.06 12.56 -11.42
C ARG A 214 20.87 12.01 -10.26
N ASP A 215 22.03 12.66 -9.97
CA ASP A 215 22.86 12.27 -8.84
C ASP A 215 22.37 12.86 -7.51
N ALA A 216 23.05 12.50 -6.41
CA ALA A 216 22.71 12.96 -5.07
C ALA A 216 22.88 14.48 -4.87
N ALA A 217 23.65 15.15 -5.72
CA ALA A 217 23.79 16.61 -5.72
C ALA A 217 22.71 17.31 -6.56
N GLY A 218 21.78 16.54 -7.14
CA GLY A 218 20.70 17.06 -7.99
C GLY A 218 21.14 17.34 -9.44
N LYS A 219 22.37 17.02 -9.82
CA LYS A 219 22.88 17.21 -11.18
C LYS A 219 22.27 16.17 -12.12
N PHE A 220 21.83 16.62 -13.30
CA PHE A 220 21.31 15.77 -14.36
C PHE A 220 22.41 15.40 -15.35
N TYR A 221 22.40 14.13 -15.72
CA TYR A 221 23.23 13.56 -16.79
C TYR A 221 22.30 12.99 -17.86
N SER A 222 22.51 13.40 -19.11
CA SER A 222 21.82 12.87 -20.28
C SER A 222 22.84 12.11 -21.11
N LEU A 223 22.80 10.78 -21.10
CA LEU A 223 23.84 9.92 -21.63
C LEU A 223 23.27 9.04 -22.77
N ARG A 224 24.06 8.89 -23.84
CA ARG A 224 23.74 7.88 -24.87
C ARG A 224 24.21 6.51 -24.38
N LYS A 225 23.41 5.49 -24.55
CA LYS A 225 23.77 4.12 -24.14
C LYS A 225 24.97 3.58 -24.92
N SER A 226 25.17 4.04 -26.17
CA SER A 226 26.36 3.71 -26.98
C SER A 226 27.68 4.20 -26.38
N ASP A 227 27.62 5.25 -25.54
CA ASP A 227 28.81 5.88 -24.95
C ASP A 227 29.14 5.29 -23.57
N LEU A 228 28.34 4.29 -23.13
CA LEU A 228 28.52 3.63 -21.83
C LEU A 228 29.40 2.39 -21.96
N GLU A 229 30.27 2.20 -20.96
CA GLU A 229 31.01 0.98 -20.71
C GLU A 229 30.22 0.08 -19.74
N LEU A 230 29.59 0.69 -18.71
CA LEU A 230 28.76 0.01 -17.73
C LEU A 230 27.44 0.76 -17.58
N LEU A 231 26.34 0.02 -17.52
CA LEU A 231 25.04 0.45 -17.05
C LEU A 231 24.48 -0.62 -16.11
N ASP A 232 24.71 -0.45 -14.80
CA ASP A 232 24.18 -1.32 -13.76
C ASP A 232 22.93 -0.71 -13.16
N LYS A 233 21.78 -1.36 -13.36
CA LYS A 233 20.50 -1.00 -12.78
C LYS A 233 20.28 -1.79 -11.49
N GLN A 234 20.34 -1.12 -10.37
CA GLN A 234 20.38 -1.72 -9.04
C GLN A 234 18.99 -1.97 -8.47
N ALA A 235 18.23 -2.86 -9.10
CA ALA A 235 16.91 -3.24 -8.64
C ALA A 235 16.95 -3.82 -7.20
N GLY A 236 15.99 -3.41 -6.37
CA GLY A 236 15.93 -3.83 -4.97
C GLY A 236 16.92 -3.12 -4.04
N LYS A 237 17.70 -2.16 -4.56
CA LYS A 237 18.52 -1.27 -3.74
C LYS A 237 17.88 0.10 -3.59
N SER A 238 18.26 0.80 -2.55
CA SER A 238 17.83 2.18 -2.27
C SER A 238 19.04 3.12 -2.19
N MET A 239 18.90 4.36 -2.68
CA MET A 239 19.88 5.40 -2.40
C MET A 239 19.72 6.02 -1.00
N MET A 240 18.58 5.80 -0.35
CA MET A 240 18.38 6.20 1.03
C MET A 240 19.31 5.37 1.93
N PRO A 241 20.15 6.01 2.76
CA PRO A 241 20.98 5.27 3.70
C PRO A 241 20.15 4.68 4.84
N SER A 242 20.63 3.60 5.46
CA SER A 242 20.04 3.11 6.70
C SER A 242 20.33 4.09 7.85
N PHE A 243 19.29 4.36 8.64
CA PHE A 243 19.41 5.16 9.87
C PHE A 243 19.39 4.30 11.15
N ALA A 244 19.45 2.97 11.02
CA ALA A 244 19.39 2.04 12.16
C ALA A 244 20.45 2.33 13.24
N SER A 245 21.68 2.70 12.83
CA SER A 245 22.78 3.03 13.75
C SER A 245 22.79 4.48 14.23
N ARG A 246 21.95 5.34 13.66
CA ARG A 246 21.90 6.79 13.93
C ARG A 246 20.74 7.21 14.83
N LEU A 247 19.82 6.29 15.11
CA LEU A 247 18.59 6.51 15.87
C LEU A 247 18.53 5.52 17.03
N THR A 248 18.21 6.03 18.21
CA THR A 248 17.75 5.18 19.31
C THR A 248 16.33 4.68 19.06
N GLY A 249 15.90 3.65 19.79
CA GLY A 249 14.54 3.13 19.68
C GLY A 249 13.44 4.20 19.88
N PRO A 250 13.52 5.04 20.93
CA PRO A 250 12.60 6.16 21.13
C PRO A 250 12.61 7.19 19.98
N GLU A 251 13.78 7.60 19.51
CA GLU A 251 13.91 8.55 18.39
C GLU A 251 13.31 8.01 17.09
N LEU A 252 13.53 6.72 16.79
CA LEU A 252 12.89 6.07 15.65
C LEU A 252 11.37 6.05 15.82
N THR A 253 10.88 5.85 17.01
CA THR A 253 9.44 5.85 17.31
C THR A 253 8.84 7.25 17.12
N ASP A 254 9.51 8.29 17.60
CA ASP A 254 9.11 9.68 17.41
C ASP A 254 9.14 10.09 15.91
N LEU A 255 10.19 9.69 15.17
CA LEU A 255 10.28 9.93 13.74
C LEU A 255 9.14 9.26 12.96
N VAL A 256 8.82 8.01 13.29
CA VAL A 256 7.68 7.29 12.67
C VAL A 256 6.36 7.98 13.00
N ALA A 257 6.17 8.44 14.25
CA ALA A 257 4.98 9.21 14.63
C ALA A 257 4.85 10.50 13.78
N TYR A 258 5.95 11.22 13.54
CA TYR A 258 5.96 12.37 12.63
C TYR A 258 5.58 11.98 11.21
N LEU A 259 6.21 10.96 10.63
CA LEU A 259 5.91 10.54 9.25
C LEU A 259 4.46 10.10 9.08
N VAL A 260 3.90 9.39 10.07
CA VAL A 260 2.47 9.02 10.07
C VAL A 260 1.56 10.24 10.17
N SER A 261 1.99 11.31 10.84
CA SER A 261 1.22 12.55 10.94
C SER A 261 1.19 13.36 9.63
N LEU A 262 2.08 13.08 8.69
CA LEU A 262 2.12 13.73 7.37
C LEU A 262 0.98 13.19 6.50
N GLN A 263 -0.16 13.83 6.60
CA GLN A 263 -1.36 13.54 5.83
C GLN A 263 -1.96 14.85 5.34
N LYS A 264 -2.30 14.91 4.05
CA LYS A 264 -3.00 16.07 3.52
C LYS A 264 -4.35 16.18 4.22
N ALA A 265 -4.65 17.36 4.74
CA ALA A 265 -6.00 17.64 5.24
C ALA A 265 -7.00 17.38 4.11
N GLU A 266 -8.07 16.63 4.38
CA GLU A 266 -9.16 16.47 3.43
C GLU A 266 -9.72 17.87 3.10
N GLN A 267 -9.63 18.26 1.82
CA GLN A 267 -10.33 19.41 1.26
C GLN A 267 -11.75 19.01 0.90
#